data_3052297666e7a447408c580be2b7a160
#
_entry.id   3052297666e7a447408c580be2b7a160
#
_cell.length_a   1.000
_cell.length_b   1.000
_cell.length_c   1.000
_cell.angle_alpha   90.00
_cell.angle_beta   90.00
_cell.angle_gamma   90.00
#
_symmetry.space_group_name_H-M   'P 1'
#
loop_
_entity.id
_entity.type
_entity.pdbx_description
1 polymer ?
#
loop_
_entity_poly.entity_id
_entity_poly.type
_entity_poly.pdbx_seq_one_letter_code
_entity_poly.pdbx_strand_id
1 'polypeptide(L)'
;MEKVIRGYFDACNTGDADAVATYFAPGAVHYFPPDMYDGPFRGGAAIGAKWSWAVRTLGSRWSVDAIICDPDSDRAVIEWTHEKTKTGVVLRGDEWYHFDPGTGLITEIRAYYASPQAAGLDRLELAGYPYAERGYAASS
;
A
#
# COMPACT_ATOMS: atom_id res chain seq x y z
N MET A 1 -10.58 6.36 10.12
CA MET A 1 -9.42 5.61 9.55
C MET A 1 -9.78 4.16 9.24
N GLU A 2 -10.17 3.31 10.19
CA GLU A 2 -10.48 1.90 9.92
C GLU A 2 -11.53 1.71 8.81
N LYS A 3 -12.65 2.44 8.85
CA LYS A 3 -13.67 2.38 7.81
C LYS A 3 -13.13 2.75 6.42
N VAL A 4 -12.21 3.72 6.34
CA VAL A 4 -11.58 4.14 5.08
C VAL A 4 -10.67 3.02 4.54
N ILE A 5 -9.83 2.42 5.40
CA ILE A 5 -8.94 1.32 4.99
C ILE A 5 -9.76 0.11 4.52
N ARG A 6 -10.77 -0.31 5.27
CA ARG A 6 -11.61 -1.45 4.86
C ARG A 6 -12.33 -1.19 3.55
N GLY A 7 -12.92 0.01 3.39
CA GLY A 7 -13.56 0.40 2.14
C GLY A 7 -12.57 0.45 0.96
N TYR A 8 -11.35 0.92 1.18
CA TYR A 8 -10.28 0.89 0.20
C TYR A 8 -9.94 -0.54 -0.24
N PHE A 9 -9.80 -1.48 0.70
CA PHE A 9 -9.55 -2.89 0.38
C PHE A 9 -10.73 -3.54 -0.37
N ASP A 10 -11.96 -3.23 0.04
CA ASP A 10 -13.16 -3.68 -0.67
C ASP A 10 -13.16 -3.16 -2.12
N ALA A 11 -12.85 -1.88 -2.32
CA ALA A 11 -12.71 -1.31 -3.67
C ALA A 11 -11.58 -1.97 -4.47
N CYS A 12 -10.42 -2.23 -3.86
CA CYS A 12 -9.34 -2.97 -4.52
C CYS A 12 -9.80 -4.33 -5.02
N ASN A 13 -10.54 -5.07 -4.20
CA ASN A 13 -11.03 -6.41 -4.53
C ASN A 13 -12.06 -6.42 -5.66
N THR A 14 -12.76 -5.31 -5.93
CA THR A 14 -13.64 -5.19 -7.11
C THR A 14 -12.87 -5.04 -8.42
N GLY A 15 -11.64 -4.52 -8.36
CA GLY A 15 -10.86 -4.16 -9.54
C GLY A 15 -11.33 -2.87 -10.22
N ASP A 16 -12.20 -2.09 -9.57
CA ASP A 16 -12.67 -0.78 -10.05
C ASP A 16 -11.64 0.31 -9.68
N ALA A 17 -10.89 0.77 -10.69
CA ALA A 17 -9.84 1.76 -10.51
C ALA A 17 -10.35 3.11 -10.00
N ASP A 18 -11.52 3.54 -10.46
CA ASP A 18 -12.11 4.82 -10.08
C ASP A 18 -12.62 4.77 -8.63
N ALA A 19 -13.24 3.66 -8.23
CA ALA A 19 -13.64 3.44 -6.85
C ALA A 19 -12.43 3.46 -5.90
N VAL A 20 -11.34 2.81 -6.25
CA VAL A 20 -10.08 2.85 -5.47
C VAL A 20 -9.56 4.28 -5.35
N ALA A 21 -9.54 5.03 -6.45
CA ALA A 21 -9.00 6.40 -6.48
C ALA A 21 -9.70 7.35 -5.49
N THR A 22 -10.97 7.11 -5.18
CA THR A 22 -11.75 7.98 -4.26
C THR A 22 -11.25 7.99 -2.82
N TYR A 23 -10.45 7.01 -2.41
CA TYR A 23 -9.91 6.91 -1.05
C TYR A 23 -8.65 7.75 -0.82
N PHE A 24 -8.09 8.36 -1.89
CA PHE A 24 -6.81 9.06 -1.84
C PHE A 24 -6.94 10.57 -1.96
N ALA A 25 -6.16 11.28 -1.15
CA ALA A 25 -5.98 12.72 -1.29
C ALA A 25 -5.19 13.04 -2.57
N PRO A 26 -5.34 14.27 -3.13
CA PRO A 26 -4.47 14.73 -4.21
C PRO A 26 -3.00 14.61 -3.83
N GLY A 27 -2.17 14.03 -4.73
CA GLY A 27 -0.75 13.84 -4.49
C GLY A 27 -0.37 12.69 -3.55
N ALA A 28 -1.33 11.85 -3.15
CA ALA A 28 -1.05 10.66 -2.34
C ALA A 28 0.00 9.74 -2.98
N VAL A 29 0.78 9.05 -2.16
CA VAL A 29 1.85 8.15 -2.64
C VAL A 29 1.73 6.79 -1.99
N HIS A 30 1.87 5.74 -2.78
CA HIS A 30 1.98 4.37 -2.29
C HIS A 30 3.38 3.82 -2.59
N TYR A 31 4.14 3.52 -1.52
CA TYR A 31 5.50 3.00 -1.56
C TYR A 31 5.52 1.48 -1.40
N PHE A 32 6.43 0.84 -2.14
CA PHE A 32 6.63 -0.60 -2.16
C PHE A 32 8.09 -0.99 -1.92
N PRO A 33 8.38 -2.26 -1.57
CA PRO A 33 9.74 -2.79 -1.58
C PRO A 33 10.40 -2.63 -2.95
N PRO A 34 11.75 -2.58 -3.00
CA PRO A 34 12.50 -2.55 -4.26
C PRO A 34 12.09 -3.69 -5.19
N ASP A 35 12.12 -3.44 -6.49
CA ASP A 35 11.81 -4.39 -7.57
C ASP A 35 10.38 -4.98 -7.55
N MET A 36 9.53 -4.46 -6.66
CA MET A 36 8.11 -4.73 -6.68
C MET A 36 7.38 -3.62 -7.42
N TYR A 37 7.03 -3.83 -8.68
CA TYR A 37 6.41 -2.84 -9.54
C TYR A 37 7.37 -1.70 -9.94
N ASP A 38 6.91 -0.84 -10.84
CA ASP A 38 7.63 0.39 -11.26
C ASP A 38 7.32 1.58 -10.33
N GLY A 39 7.01 1.29 -9.05
CA GLY A 39 6.62 2.29 -8.05
C GLY A 39 7.77 3.11 -7.49
N PRO A 40 7.45 4.11 -6.68
CA PRO A 40 6.16 4.38 -6.02
C PRO A 40 5.07 4.87 -6.97
N PHE A 41 3.82 4.54 -6.68
CA PHE A 41 2.67 5.06 -7.42
C PHE A 41 2.20 6.37 -6.81
N ARG A 42 1.98 7.39 -7.65
CA ARG A 42 1.58 8.73 -7.24
C ARG A 42 0.18 9.06 -7.74
N GLY A 43 -0.68 9.44 -6.81
CA GLY A 43 -2.08 9.80 -7.05
C GLY A 43 -3.01 8.57 -7.11
N GLY A 44 -4.26 8.80 -6.69
CA GLY A 44 -5.28 7.76 -6.61
C GLY A 44 -5.52 7.04 -7.95
N ALA A 45 -5.47 7.75 -9.06
CA ALA A 45 -5.68 7.17 -10.39
C ALA A 45 -4.61 6.12 -10.75
N ALA A 46 -3.32 6.41 -10.48
CA ALA A 46 -2.24 5.46 -10.74
C ALA A 46 -2.32 4.23 -9.82
N ILE A 47 -2.65 4.45 -8.54
CA ILE A 47 -2.85 3.39 -7.54
C ILE A 47 -4.03 2.51 -7.96
N GLY A 48 -5.18 3.10 -8.30
CA GLY A 48 -6.37 2.37 -8.74
C GLY A 48 -6.13 1.56 -10.01
N ALA A 49 -5.47 2.14 -11.01
CA ALA A 49 -5.11 1.44 -12.23
C ALA A 49 -4.24 0.20 -11.96
N LYS A 50 -3.29 0.31 -11.02
CA LYS A 50 -2.42 -0.81 -10.64
C LYS A 50 -3.19 -1.94 -9.98
N TRP A 51 -4.08 -1.64 -9.05
CA TRP A 51 -4.88 -2.68 -8.38
C TRP A 51 -5.90 -3.32 -9.32
N SER A 52 -6.52 -2.53 -10.19
CA SER A 52 -7.38 -3.05 -11.26
C SER A 52 -6.62 -4.03 -12.17
N TRP A 53 -5.40 -3.68 -12.58
CA TRP A 53 -4.53 -4.59 -13.31
C TRP A 53 -4.23 -5.88 -12.52
N ALA A 54 -3.89 -5.77 -11.25
CA ALA A 54 -3.56 -6.92 -10.40
C ALA A 54 -4.73 -7.89 -10.26
N VAL A 55 -5.95 -7.38 -10.07
CA VAL A 55 -7.16 -8.21 -10.01
C VAL A 55 -7.38 -8.94 -11.34
N ARG A 56 -7.31 -8.24 -12.46
CA ARG A 56 -7.54 -8.84 -13.79
C ARG A 56 -6.45 -9.83 -14.19
N THR A 57 -5.18 -9.49 -13.91
CA THR A 57 -4.03 -10.26 -14.41
C THR A 57 -3.62 -11.37 -13.48
N LEU A 58 -3.55 -11.10 -12.17
CA LEU A 58 -3.06 -12.04 -11.16
C LEU A 58 -4.18 -12.75 -10.40
N GLY A 59 -5.41 -12.30 -10.54
CA GLY A 59 -6.53 -12.74 -9.70
C GLY A 59 -6.35 -12.30 -8.24
N SER A 60 -5.80 -11.09 -8.05
CA SER A 60 -5.48 -10.57 -6.73
C SER A 60 -6.70 -10.41 -5.84
N ARG A 61 -6.57 -10.84 -4.59
CA ARG A 61 -7.52 -10.62 -3.50
C ARG A 61 -6.75 -10.25 -2.24
N TRP A 62 -7.26 -9.28 -1.52
CA TRP A 62 -6.65 -8.81 -0.28
C TRP A 62 -7.60 -8.89 0.88
N SER A 63 -7.07 -9.23 2.06
CA SER A 63 -7.77 -9.13 3.34
C SER A 63 -6.97 -8.31 4.34
N VAL A 64 -7.68 -7.56 5.17
CA VAL A 64 -7.11 -6.88 6.34
C VAL A 64 -7.25 -7.82 7.53
N ASP A 65 -6.12 -8.38 7.98
CA ASP A 65 -6.09 -9.40 9.04
C ASP A 65 -6.09 -8.75 10.43
N ALA A 66 -5.37 -7.63 10.57
CA ALA A 66 -5.37 -6.81 11.79
C ALA A 66 -5.27 -5.32 11.43
N ILE A 67 -5.75 -4.46 12.34
CA ILE A 67 -5.67 -3.00 12.17
C ILE A 67 -5.51 -2.31 13.51
N ILE A 68 -4.60 -1.35 13.56
CA ILE A 68 -4.41 -0.43 14.68
C ILE A 68 -4.46 0.98 14.13
N CYS A 69 -5.31 1.83 14.72
CA CYS A 69 -5.45 3.23 14.35
C CYS A 69 -5.01 4.13 15.51
N ASP A 70 -4.24 5.16 15.18
CA ASP A 70 -3.89 6.24 16.10
C ASP A 70 -4.49 7.56 15.58
N PRO A 71 -5.65 7.97 16.12
CA PRO A 71 -6.32 9.20 15.69
C PRO A 71 -5.55 10.48 16.05
N ASP A 72 -4.71 10.44 17.07
CA ASP A 72 -3.96 11.62 17.52
C ASP A 72 -2.81 11.98 16.56
N SER A 73 -2.32 11.00 15.78
CA SER A 73 -1.27 11.20 14.79
C SER A 73 -1.74 11.06 13.34
N ASP A 74 -3.03 10.87 13.10
CA ASP A 74 -3.61 10.58 11.77
C ASP A 74 -2.95 9.40 11.06
N ARG A 75 -2.65 8.33 11.80
CA ARG A 75 -1.94 7.15 11.32
C ARG A 75 -2.69 5.87 11.64
N ALA A 76 -2.44 4.88 10.80
CA ALA A 76 -2.84 3.51 11.07
C ALA A 76 -1.77 2.54 10.55
N VAL A 77 -1.77 1.33 11.12
CA VAL A 77 -1.01 0.20 10.61
C VAL A 77 -1.93 -1.00 10.49
N ILE A 78 -1.75 -1.79 9.44
CA ILE A 78 -2.48 -3.03 9.23
C ILE A 78 -1.51 -4.18 9.00
N GLU A 79 -1.99 -5.38 9.32
CA GLU A 79 -1.48 -6.62 8.77
C GLU A 79 -2.43 -7.09 7.66
N TRP A 80 -1.88 -7.54 6.54
CA TRP A 80 -2.68 -7.95 5.39
C TRP A 80 -2.19 -9.25 4.77
N THR A 81 -3.13 -9.94 4.11
CA THR A 81 -2.86 -11.07 3.23
C THR A 81 -3.25 -10.69 1.79
N HIS A 82 -2.39 -11.01 0.84
CA HIS A 82 -2.63 -10.87 -0.59
C HIS A 82 -2.53 -12.23 -1.28
N GLU A 83 -3.64 -12.70 -1.81
CA GLU A 83 -3.71 -13.92 -2.61
C GLU A 83 -3.70 -13.59 -4.09
N LYS A 84 -2.80 -14.21 -4.84
CA LYS A 84 -2.75 -14.16 -6.31
C LYS A 84 -3.33 -15.46 -6.84
N THR A 85 -4.65 -15.53 -6.97
CA THR A 85 -5.38 -16.80 -7.20
C THR A 85 -5.01 -17.49 -8.51
N LYS A 86 -4.57 -16.75 -9.52
CA LYS A 86 -4.15 -17.33 -10.81
C LYS A 86 -2.75 -17.95 -10.79
N THR A 87 -1.94 -17.62 -9.79
CA THR A 87 -0.57 -18.14 -9.66
C THR A 87 -0.36 -18.97 -8.40
N GLY A 88 -1.33 -18.98 -7.49
CA GLY A 88 -1.24 -19.68 -6.21
C GLY A 88 -0.28 -19.06 -5.20
N VAL A 89 0.19 -17.82 -5.46
CA VAL A 89 1.11 -17.11 -4.56
C VAL A 89 0.31 -16.39 -3.48
N VAL A 90 0.76 -16.54 -2.23
CA VAL A 90 0.24 -15.79 -1.08
C VAL A 90 1.36 -14.94 -0.49
N LEU A 91 1.11 -13.65 -0.34
CA LEU A 91 2.00 -12.70 0.33
C LEU A 91 1.35 -12.21 1.62
N ARG A 92 2.18 -11.93 2.60
CA ARG A 92 1.78 -11.28 3.86
C ARG A 92 2.71 -10.12 4.13
N GLY A 93 2.17 -9.09 4.74
CA GLY A 93 2.95 -7.93 5.09
C GLY A 93 2.18 -6.98 5.97
N ASP A 94 2.80 -5.87 6.23
CA ASP A 94 2.17 -4.75 6.92
C ASP A 94 2.20 -3.49 6.06
N GLU A 95 1.26 -2.60 6.30
CA GLU A 95 1.18 -1.30 5.67
C GLU A 95 0.94 -0.22 6.71
N TRP A 96 1.69 0.87 6.59
CA TRP A 96 1.53 2.09 7.36
C TRP A 96 0.81 3.13 6.54
N TYR A 97 -0.20 3.74 7.13
CA TYR A 97 -1.07 4.74 6.52
C TYR A 97 -0.88 6.10 7.19
N HIS A 98 -0.89 7.14 6.38
CA HIS A 98 -1.12 8.51 6.81
C HIS A 98 -2.39 9.04 6.18
N PHE A 99 -3.12 9.85 6.93
CA PHE A 99 -4.37 10.47 6.50
C PHE A 99 -4.26 11.99 6.53
N ASP A 100 -5.01 12.63 5.67
CA ASP A 100 -5.27 14.06 5.77
C ASP A 100 -6.30 14.30 6.89
N PRO A 101 -5.98 15.09 7.93
CA PRO A 101 -6.88 15.28 9.07
C PRO A 101 -8.15 16.04 8.71
N GLY A 102 -8.13 16.84 7.64
CA GLY A 102 -9.27 17.64 7.20
C GLY A 102 -10.29 16.84 6.38
N THR A 103 -9.81 15.94 5.54
CA THR A 103 -10.65 15.16 4.62
C THR A 103 -10.84 13.71 5.02
N GLY A 104 -9.93 13.16 5.84
CA GLY A 104 -9.89 11.75 6.21
C GLY A 104 -9.41 10.84 5.06
N LEU A 105 -8.92 11.41 3.95
CA LEU A 105 -8.40 10.65 2.82
C LEU A 105 -6.96 10.18 3.07
N ILE A 106 -6.57 9.10 2.41
CA ILE A 106 -5.22 8.55 2.49
C ILE A 106 -4.25 9.45 1.74
N THR A 107 -3.18 9.90 2.42
CA THR A 107 -2.10 10.68 1.82
C THR A 107 -0.86 9.87 1.52
N GLU A 108 -0.62 8.79 2.28
CA GLU A 108 0.55 7.94 2.10
C GLU A 108 0.24 6.50 2.52
N ILE A 109 0.74 5.54 1.76
CA ILE A 109 0.84 4.14 2.15
C ILE A 109 2.30 3.70 2.02
N ARG A 110 2.80 2.99 3.03
CA ARG A 110 4.11 2.33 3.02
C ARG A 110 3.91 0.84 3.25
N ALA A 111 4.06 0.04 2.21
CA ALA A 111 3.90 -1.41 2.28
C ALA A 111 5.24 -2.09 2.54
N TYR A 112 5.37 -2.79 3.67
CA TYR A 112 6.56 -3.54 4.04
C TYR A 112 6.28 -5.04 3.92
N TYR A 113 7.01 -5.70 3.04
CA TYR A 113 6.99 -7.16 2.86
C TYR A 113 8.21 -7.61 2.08
N ALA A 114 8.55 -8.90 2.17
CA ALA A 114 9.66 -9.45 1.40
C ALA A 114 9.35 -9.40 -0.10
N SER A 115 10.23 -8.76 -0.89
CA SER A 115 10.13 -8.75 -2.34
C SER A 115 10.62 -10.08 -2.91
N PRO A 116 9.77 -10.87 -3.60
CA PRO A 116 10.18 -12.13 -4.18
C PRO A 116 11.12 -11.97 -5.39
N GLN A 117 11.23 -10.77 -5.96
CA GLN A 117 12.08 -10.46 -7.11
C GLN A 117 13.45 -9.94 -6.70
N ALA A 118 13.60 -9.41 -5.50
CA ALA A 118 14.86 -8.85 -5.03
C ALA A 118 15.65 -9.92 -4.26
N ALA A 119 16.74 -10.40 -4.82
CA ALA A 119 17.67 -11.32 -4.16
C ALA A 119 18.75 -10.54 -3.42
N GLY A 120 19.17 -11.04 -2.25
CA GLY A 120 20.33 -10.51 -1.51
C GLY A 120 20.07 -9.21 -0.75
N LEU A 121 18.82 -8.84 -0.52
CA LEU A 121 18.48 -7.74 0.37
C LEU A 121 18.61 -8.20 1.83
N ASP A 122 19.45 -7.54 2.57
CA ASP A 122 19.64 -7.74 4.01
C ASP A 122 18.81 -6.78 4.87
N ARG A 123 18.03 -5.90 4.23
CA ARG A 123 17.07 -5.00 4.87
C ARG A 123 15.94 -4.64 3.90
N LEU A 124 14.78 -4.26 4.46
CA LEU A 124 13.64 -3.80 3.69
C LEU A 124 13.58 -2.28 3.70
N GLU A 125 13.99 -1.66 2.60
CA GLU A 125 13.75 -0.25 2.33
C GLU A 125 12.78 -0.11 1.17
N LEU A 126 11.87 0.86 1.27
CA LEU A 126 10.91 1.12 0.20
C LEU A 126 11.56 1.97 -0.89
N ALA A 127 11.42 1.55 -2.13
CA ALA A 127 11.95 2.27 -3.28
C ALA A 127 11.40 3.70 -3.34
N GLY A 128 12.31 4.69 -3.42
CA GLY A 128 11.95 6.10 -3.51
C GLY A 128 11.37 6.74 -2.25
N TYR A 129 11.37 6.04 -1.12
CA TYR A 129 10.97 6.65 0.15
C TYR A 129 12.13 7.49 0.72
N PRO A 130 11.90 8.75 1.10
CA PRO A 130 12.98 9.66 1.51
C PRO A 130 13.38 9.47 2.97
N TYR A 131 13.97 8.33 3.32
CA TYR A 131 14.33 7.97 4.71
C TYR A 131 15.17 9.04 5.41
N ALA A 132 16.27 9.47 4.78
CA ALA A 132 17.20 10.44 5.39
C ALA A 132 16.52 11.80 5.65
N GLU A 133 15.69 12.28 4.72
CA GLU A 133 14.96 13.55 4.86
C GLU A 133 13.93 13.53 5.99
N ARG A 134 13.46 12.33 6.33
CA ARG A 134 12.48 12.08 7.41
C ARG A 134 13.13 11.68 8.73
N GLY A 135 14.47 11.78 8.84
CA GLY A 135 15.19 11.53 10.10
C GLY A 135 15.44 10.06 10.42
N TYR A 136 15.26 9.15 9.45
CA TYR A 136 15.67 7.75 9.63
C TYR A 136 17.18 7.63 9.45
N ALA A 137 17.78 6.64 10.11
CA ALA A 137 19.20 6.33 9.90
C ALA A 137 19.45 6.05 8.41
N ALA A 138 20.41 6.78 7.84
CA ALA A 138 20.80 6.55 6.45
C ALA A 138 21.54 5.22 6.34
N SER A 139 21.25 4.50 5.27
CA SER A 139 22.04 3.33 4.90
C SER A 139 23.45 3.75 4.54
N SER A 140 24.45 3.17 5.19
CA SER A 140 25.86 3.30 4.79
C SER A 140 26.12 2.56 3.49
#